data_8addf5919eacb3469add43711bda2fbf
#
_entry.id   8addf5919eacb3469add43711bda2fbf
#
_cell.length_a   1.000
_cell.length_b   1.000
_cell.length_c   1.000
_cell.angle_alpha   90.00
_cell.angle_beta   90.00
_cell.angle_gamma   90.00
#
_symmetry.space_group_name_H-M   'P 1'
#
loop_
_entity.id
_entity.type
_entity.pdbx_description
1 polymer ?
#
loop_
_entity_poly.entity_id
_entity_poly.type
_entity_poly.pdbx_seq_one_letter_code
_entity_poly.pdbx_strand_id
1 'polypeptide(L)'
;MSETIDEKSDGTVSQLQSGMVVPQLPPLAMQAERLIATGLLDDEGGELTTDVLHQAVTDLQERVAPGALLVVSERVLPARTLVQHVRRTSGGQVREGFVVVDMDDLDHFVPTAEAPVPGTLVYALEDPRRGDDMRNWSPAEAQDELSKGGRTPFTVVEGVHLALQLPAALDRNACYMMIGSRRRKAKGFDSRTPALWISNGTGRDGRERKGSPKLGWCWWNNRHTWLGFASGARRVSDMSSAPIGSTV
;
A
#
# COMPACT_ATOMS: atom_id res chain seq x y z
N MET A 1 57.16 -16.90 41.54
CA MET A 1 57.24 -15.89 40.51
C MET A 1 56.77 -16.52 39.22
N SER A 2 55.57 -16.25 38.80
CA SER A 2 55.09 -16.43 37.46
C SER A 2 53.73 -15.72 37.36
N GLU A 3 53.71 -14.58 36.70
CA GLU A 3 52.54 -13.78 36.43
C GLU A 3 51.75 -14.45 35.32
N THR A 4 50.51 -14.73 35.59
CA THR A 4 49.53 -15.11 34.56
C THR A 4 48.72 -13.87 34.18
N ILE A 5 48.88 -13.45 32.95
CA ILE A 5 48.14 -12.37 32.34
C ILE A 5 46.75 -12.91 31.93
N ASP A 6 45.73 -12.30 32.48
CA ASP A 6 44.30 -12.59 32.18
C ASP A 6 43.92 -11.74 30.96
N GLU A 7 43.78 -12.38 29.80
CA GLU A 7 43.31 -11.78 28.56
C GLU A 7 41.78 -11.88 28.46
N LYS A 8 41.11 -10.81 28.90
CA LYS A 8 39.66 -10.66 28.66
C LYS A 8 39.42 -10.33 27.19
N SER A 9 39.04 -11.31 26.42
CA SER A 9 38.49 -11.10 25.08
C SER A 9 37.06 -10.54 25.19
N ASP A 10 36.92 -9.27 24.89
CA ASP A 10 35.65 -8.57 24.75
C ASP A 10 35.01 -9.03 23.44
N GLY A 11 34.20 -10.05 23.54
CA GLY A 11 33.38 -10.60 22.45
C GLY A 11 32.09 -9.82 22.26
N THR A 12 32.16 -8.67 21.64
CA THR A 12 30.97 -7.95 21.17
C THR A 12 30.32 -8.77 20.05
N VAL A 13 29.42 -9.66 20.41
CA VAL A 13 28.54 -10.34 19.44
C VAL A 13 27.53 -9.31 18.94
N SER A 14 27.84 -8.72 17.79
CA SER A 14 26.90 -7.96 16.99
C SER A 14 25.74 -8.91 16.62
N GLN A 15 24.61 -8.78 17.31
CA GLN A 15 23.36 -9.42 16.89
C GLN A 15 22.94 -8.76 15.56
N LEU A 16 23.32 -9.42 14.46
CA LEU A 16 22.71 -9.18 13.16
C LEU A 16 21.22 -9.47 13.30
N GLN A 17 20.44 -8.40 13.48
CA GLN A 17 18.98 -8.46 13.30
C GLN A 17 18.75 -8.99 11.89
N SER A 18 18.25 -10.21 11.80
CA SER A 18 17.75 -10.82 10.57
C SER A 18 16.52 -10.02 10.14
N GLY A 19 16.75 -8.84 9.55
CA GLY A 19 15.73 -8.06 8.90
C GLY A 19 15.24 -8.86 7.70
N MET A 20 13.99 -9.28 7.77
CA MET A 20 13.31 -9.86 6.62
C MET A 20 13.42 -8.86 5.46
N VAL A 21 14.20 -9.19 4.44
CA VAL A 21 14.36 -8.36 3.24
C VAL A 21 12.97 -8.30 2.58
N VAL A 22 12.30 -7.16 2.73
CA VAL A 22 11.08 -6.91 1.96
C VAL A 22 11.52 -6.89 0.49
N PRO A 23 10.94 -7.72 -0.39
CA PRO A 23 11.27 -7.67 -1.80
C PRO A 23 11.11 -6.24 -2.32
N GLN A 24 12.09 -5.75 -3.06
CA GLN A 24 12.03 -4.41 -3.61
C GLN A 24 10.96 -4.34 -4.71
N LEU A 25 10.28 -3.21 -4.79
CA LEU A 25 9.38 -2.92 -5.90
C LEU A 25 10.19 -2.93 -7.22
N PRO A 26 9.61 -3.44 -8.30
CA PRO A 26 10.25 -3.37 -9.62
C PRO A 26 10.37 -1.91 -10.08
N PRO A 27 11.23 -1.62 -11.08
CA PRO A 27 11.31 -0.29 -11.70
C PRO A 27 9.93 0.20 -12.16
N LEU A 28 9.70 1.53 -12.18
CA LEU A 28 8.41 2.12 -12.54
C LEU A 28 7.91 1.66 -13.92
N ALA A 29 8.79 1.50 -14.90
CA ALA A 29 8.44 0.95 -16.21
C ALA A 29 7.82 -0.45 -16.12
N MET A 30 8.40 -1.34 -15.32
CA MET A 30 7.81 -2.67 -15.10
C MET A 30 6.50 -2.63 -14.32
N GLN A 31 6.33 -1.65 -13.44
CA GLN A 31 5.06 -1.43 -12.75
C GLN A 31 3.98 -0.96 -13.73
N ALA A 32 4.33 -0.08 -14.68
CA ALA A 32 3.42 0.35 -15.74
C ALA A 32 2.97 -0.83 -16.62
N GLU A 33 3.91 -1.67 -17.08
CA GLU A 33 3.57 -2.85 -17.88
C GLU A 33 2.60 -3.80 -17.15
N ARG A 34 2.75 -3.96 -15.84
CA ARG A 34 1.80 -4.75 -15.03
C ARG A 34 0.42 -4.12 -14.95
N LEU A 35 0.33 -2.80 -14.90
CA LEU A 35 -0.94 -2.09 -14.96
C LEU A 35 -1.60 -2.22 -16.33
N ILE A 36 -0.84 -2.04 -17.41
CA ILE A 36 -1.31 -2.25 -18.79
C ILE A 36 -1.83 -3.69 -18.97
N ALA A 37 -1.10 -4.67 -18.47
CA ALA A 37 -1.49 -6.09 -18.54
C ALA A 37 -2.77 -6.42 -17.77
N THR A 38 -3.30 -5.53 -16.93
CA THR A 38 -4.63 -5.71 -16.31
C THR A 38 -5.76 -5.52 -17.31
N GLY A 39 -5.53 -4.81 -18.41
CA GLY A 39 -6.56 -4.42 -19.37
C GLY A 39 -7.55 -3.37 -18.82
N LEU A 40 -7.17 -2.63 -17.78
CA LEU A 40 -8.03 -1.62 -17.14
C LEU A 40 -7.85 -0.22 -17.71
N LEU A 41 -6.82 0.01 -18.54
CA LEU A 41 -6.62 1.28 -19.22
C LEU A 41 -7.50 1.32 -20.46
N ASP A 42 -8.14 2.45 -20.70
CA ASP A 42 -8.99 2.69 -21.88
C ASP A 42 -8.21 3.50 -22.89
N ASP A 43 -7.62 2.82 -23.90
CA ASP A 43 -6.84 3.44 -24.95
C ASP A 43 -7.69 4.10 -26.05
N GLU A 44 -9.02 3.87 -26.06
CA GLU A 44 -9.91 4.39 -27.12
C GLU A 44 -10.59 5.72 -26.75
N GLY A 45 -10.61 6.10 -25.46
CA GLY A 45 -11.28 7.35 -25.06
C GLY A 45 -11.08 7.75 -23.61
N GLY A 46 -10.27 6.99 -22.87
CA GLY A 46 -9.97 7.27 -21.47
C GLY A 46 -8.99 8.42 -21.28
N GLU A 47 -9.05 9.05 -20.10
CA GLU A 47 -8.09 10.11 -19.73
C GLU A 47 -6.66 9.56 -19.54
N LEU A 48 -6.52 8.29 -19.21
CA LEU A 48 -5.24 7.60 -19.06
C LEU A 48 -5.14 6.46 -20.05
N THR A 49 -4.46 6.73 -21.16
CA THR A 49 -4.08 5.73 -22.14
C THR A 49 -2.72 5.10 -21.80
N THR A 50 -2.37 4.03 -22.49
CA THR A 50 -1.04 3.40 -22.39
C THR A 50 0.09 4.39 -22.67
N ASP A 51 -0.05 5.24 -23.69
CA ASP A 51 0.95 6.25 -24.07
C ASP A 51 1.10 7.32 -22.97
N VAL A 52 0.00 7.79 -22.40
CA VAL A 52 0.01 8.77 -21.30
C VAL A 52 0.68 8.18 -20.06
N LEU A 53 0.43 6.91 -19.76
CA LEU A 53 1.09 6.21 -18.64
C LEU A 53 2.60 6.10 -18.89
N HIS A 54 3.04 5.71 -20.09
CA HIS A 54 4.47 5.60 -20.41
C HIS A 54 5.18 6.95 -20.32
N GLN A 55 4.54 8.02 -20.79
CA GLN A 55 5.10 9.36 -20.69
C GLN A 55 5.25 9.81 -19.23
N ALA A 56 4.22 9.59 -18.42
CA ALA A 56 4.26 9.89 -16.98
C ALA A 56 5.37 9.10 -16.25
N VAL A 57 5.55 7.83 -16.60
CA VAL A 57 6.62 6.99 -16.05
C VAL A 57 8.00 7.49 -16.42
N THR A 58 8.18 7.95 -17.68
CA THR A 58 9.45 8.51 -18.15
C THR A 58 9.83 9.75 -17.33
N ASP A 59 8.89 10.67 -17.12
CA ASP A 59 9.09 11.85 -16.28
C ASP A 59 9.39 11.50 -14.82
N LEU A 60 8.61 10.58 -14.24
CA LEU A 60 8.77 10.19 -12.85
C LEU A 60 10.08 9.47 -12.56
N GLN A 61 10.58 8.64 -13.48
CA GLN A 61 11.85 7.90 -13.30
C GLN A 61 13.07 8.81 -13.09
N GLU A 62 13.05 10.01 -13.66
CA GLU A 62 14.13 11.00 -13.51
C GLU A 62 14.07 11.73 -12.15
N ARG A 63 12.93 11.65 -11.45
CA ARG A 63 12.60 12.50 -10.29
C ARG A 63 12.45 11.75 -8.97
N VAL A 64 12.37 10.43 -9.01
CA VAL A 64 12.20 9.60 -7.81
C VAL A 64 13.32 8.59 -7.65
N ALA A 65 13.59 8.23 -6.41
CA ALA A 65 14.54 7.18 -6.10
C ALA A 65 14.04 5.79 -6.56
N PRO A 66 14.93 4.83 -6.87
CA PRO A 66 14.57 3.44 -7.12
C PRO A 66 13.73 2.86 -5.96
N GLY A 67 12.75 2.02 -6.31
CA GLY A 67 11.86 1.41 -5.32
C GLY A 67 10.63 2.24 -4.98
N ALA A 68 10.38 3.35 -5.68
CA ALA A 68 9.11 4.08 -5.58
C ALA A 68 7.94 3.23 -6.12
N LEU A 69 6.75 3.47 -5.57
CA LEU A 69 5.51 2.85 -6.00
C LEU A 69 4.82 3.74 -7.03
N LEU A 70 4.53 3.20 -8.22
CA LEU A 70 3.69 3.84 -9.21
C LEU A 70 2.23 3.75 -8.82
N VAL A 71 1.54 4.87 -8.85
CA VAL A 71 0.12 4.96 -8.48
C VAL A 71 -0.67 5.68 -9.57
N VAL A 72 -1.73 5.06 -10.04
CA VAL A 72 -2.78 5.69 -10.84
C VAL A 72 -3.83 6.25 -9.90
N SER A 73 -4.27 7.47 -10.15
CA SER A 73 -5.29 8.15 -9.36
C SER A 73 -6.57 7.32 -9.24
N GLU A 74 -7.15 7.28 -8.05
CA GLU A 74 -8.41 6.58 -7.77
C GLU A 74 -9.58 7.08 -8.65
N ARG A 75 -9.50 8.31 -9.14
CA ARG A 75 -10.47 8.88 -10.08
C ARG A 75 -10.51 8.13 -11.42
N VAL A 76 -9.35 7.66 -11.88
CA VAL A 76 -9.21 6.91 -13.14
C VAL A 76 -9.32 5.41 -12.89
N LEU A 77 -8.67 4.92 -11.83
CA LEU A 77 -8.61 3.51 -11.52
C LEU A 77 -9.02 3.27 -10.06
N PRO A 78 -10.33 3.13 -9.81
CA PRO A 78 -10.84 2.92 -8.46
C PRO A 78 -10.26 1.67 -7.77
N ALA A 79 -9.95 1.76 -6.49
CA ALA A 79 -9.41 0.66 -5.69
C ALA A 79 -10.31 -0.59 -5.73
N ARG A 80 -11.63 -0.41 -5.83
CA ARG A 80 -12.62 -1.48 -5.98
C ARG A 80 -12.41 -2.32 -7.24
N THR A 81 -12.07 -1.67 -8.34
CA THR A 81 -11.78 -2.32 -9.62
C THR A 81 -10.39 -2.94 -9.58
N LEU A 82 -9.39 -2.17 -9.16
CA LEU A 82 -8.00 -2.60 -9.17
C LEU A 82 -7.75 -3.82 -8.26
N VAL A 83 -8.41 -3.94 -7.12
CA VAL A 83 -8.19 -5.06 -6.18
C VAL A 83 -8.51 -6.41 -6.79
N GLN A 84 -9.41 -6.49 -7.77
CA GLN A 84 -9.78 -7.72 -8.47
C GLN A 84 -8.61 -8.25 -9.33
N HIS A 85 -7.65 -7.41 -9.67
CA HIS A 85 -6.44 -7.75 -10.42
C HIS A 85 -5.24 -8.07 -9.51
N VAL A 86 -5.36 -7.86 -8.21
CA VAL A 86 -4.35 -8.33 -7.25
C VAL A 86 -4.42 -9.85 -7.18
N ARG A 87 -3.35 -10.51 -7.60
CA ARG A 87 -3.30 -11.98 -7.71
C ARG A 87 -2.29 -12.57 -6.75
N ARG A 88 -2.63 -13.69 -6.15
CA ARG A 88 -1.77 -14.47 -5.27
C ARG A 88 -1.91 -15.97 -5.58
N THR A 89 -0.77 -16.65 -5.67
CA THR A 89 -0.79 -18.13 -5.78
C THR A 89 -0.92 -18.73 -4.37
N SER A 90 -1.92 -19.56 -4.17
CA SER A 90 -2.16 -20.28 -2.90
C SER A 90 -2.65 -21.69 -3.19
N GLY A 91 -1.97 -22.71 -2.67
CA GLY A 91 -2.31 -24.12 -2.91
C GLY A 91 -2.29 -24.50 -4.41
N GLY A 92 -1.35 -23.94 -5.18
CA GLY A 92 -1.23 -24.20 -6.62
C GLY A 92 -2.28 -23.50 -7.51
N GLN A 93 -3.15 -22.66 -6.91
CA GLN A 93 -4.18 -21.92 -7.65
C GLN A 93 -3.92 -20.42 -7.55
N VAL A 94 -4.16 -19.69 -8.64
CA VAL A 94 -4.19 -18.23 -8.64
C VAL A 94 -5.49 -17.77 -7.97
N ARG A 95 -5.37 -16.90 -6.97
CA ARG A 95 -6.48 -16.30 -6.22
C ARG A 95 -6.53 -14.81 -6.52
N GLU A 96 -7.67 -14.34 -6.94
CA GLU A 96 -7.92 -12.92 -7.21
C GLU A 96 -8.38 -12.21 -5.95
N GLY A 97 -8.07 -10.92 -5.87
CA GLY A 97 -8.52 -10.06 -4.78
C GLY A 97 -10.00 -9.74 -4.85
N PHE A 98 -10.56 -9.32 -3.71
CA PHE A 98 -11.96 -8.93 -3.62
C PHE A 98 -12.18 -7.91 -2.50
N VAL A 99 -13.30 -7.17 -2.59
CA VAL A 99 -13.80 -6.32 -1.51
C VAL A 99 -14.81 -7.11 -0.68
N VAL A 100 -14.72 -7.01 0.65
CA VAL A 100 -15.70 -7.65 1.55
C VAL A 100 -17.10 -7.06 1.36
N VAL A 101 -18.11 -7.89 1.54
CA VAL A 101 -19.51 -7.48 1.38
C VAL A 101 -19.95 -6.36 2.34
N ASP A 102 -19.28 -6.24 3.48
CA ASP A 102 -19.56 -5.21 4.49
C ASP A 102 -18.88 -3.86 4.19
N MET A 103 -18.24 -3.72 3.02
CA MET A 103 -17.58 -2.50 2.54
C MET A 103 -18.09 -2.13 1.14
N ASP A 104 -19.40 -2.22 0.95
CA ASP A 104 -20.10 -1.77 -0.25
C ASP A 104 -19.92 -0.25 -0.48
N ASP A 105 -19.63 0.48 0.57
CA ASP A 105 -19.35 1.91 0.62
C ASP A 105 -17.86 2.28 0.55
N LEU A 106 -17.00 1.40 0.01
CA LEU A 106 -15.55 1.61 -0.11
C LEU A 106 -15.20 2.97 -0.75
N ASP A 107 -15.95 3.38 -1.77
CA ASP A 107 -15.72 4.59 -2.54
C ASP A 107 -15.94 5.89 -1.73
N HIS A 108 -16.49 5.79 -0.53
CA HIS A 108 -16.60 6.89 0.43
C HIS A 108 -15.38 7.02 1.37
N PHE A 109 -14.41 6.11 1.29
CA PHE A 109 -13.17 6.20 2.04
C PHE A 109 -12.14 7.01 1.25
N VAL A 110 -12.23 8.32 1.37
CA VAL A 110 -11.41 9.29 0.63
C VAL A 110 -10.14 9.68 1.39
N PRO A 111 -9.12 10.21 0.70
CA PRO A 111 -7.89 10.70 1.32
C PRO A 111 -8.18 11.71 2.44
N THR A 112 -7.44 11.58 3.55
CA THR A 112 -7.51 12.52 4.68
C THR A 112 -6.53 13.69 4.48
N ALA A 113 -6.61 14.69 5.36
CA ALA A 113 -5.67 15.81 5.35
C ALA A 113 -4.21 15.38 5.60
N GLU A 114 -4.00 14.26 6.30
CA GLU A 114 -2.69 13.68 6.59
C GLU A 114 -2.13 12.86 5.41
N ALA A 115 -2.97 12.60 4.41
CA ALA A 115 -2.61 11.86 3.20
C ALA A 115 -3.00 12.64 1.94
N PRO A 116 -2.53 13.88 1.74
CA PRO A 116 -2.88 14.66 0.56
C PRO A 116 -2.33 13.97 -0.70
N VAL A 117 -3.19 13.69 -1.66
CA VAL A 117 -2.82 13.08 -2.95
C VAL A 117 -2.68 14.15 -4.03
N PRO A 118 -1.76 13.98 -5.00
CA PRO A 118 -1.68 14.86 -6.16
C PRO A 118 -2.97 14.89 -6.98
N GLY A 119 -3.24 16.02 -7.64
CA GLY A 119 -4.35 16.15 -8.57
C GLY A 119 -4.04 15.61 -9.99
N THR A 120 -2.97 14.87 -10.18
CA THR A 120 -2.55 14.27 -11.46
C THR A 120 -3.16 12.89 -11.68
N LEU A 121 -3.10 12.39 -12.93
CA LEU A 121 -3.59 11.05 -13.26
C LEU A 121 -2.68 9.96 -12.69
N VAL A 122 -1.38 10.24 -12.67
CA VAL A 122 -0.32 9.33 -12.25
C VAL A 122 0.63 10.06 -11.28
N TYR A 123 1.13 9.37 -10.29
CA TYR A 123 2.17 9.86 -9.40
C TYR A 123 3.02 8.69 -8.86
N ALA A 124 4.15 9.00 -8.30
CA ALA A 124 4.97 8.03 -7.59
C ALA A 124 4.99 8.32 -6.09
N LEU A 125 5.00 7.26 -5.29
CA LEU A 125 5.14 7.33 -3.84
C LEU A 125 6.51 6.78 -3.43
N GLU A 126 7.36 7.63 -2.89
CA GLU A 126 8.72 7.26 -2.47
C GLU A 126 8.75 6.54 -1.13
N ASP A 127 9.75 5.68 -0.96
CA ASP A 127 10.01 4.88 0.25
C ASP A 127 8.73 4.23 0.81
N PRO A 128 8.01 3.43 0.01
CA PRO A 128 6.83 2.72 0.47
C PRO A 128 7.20 1.66 1.51
N ARG A 129 6.52 1.67 2.65
CA ARG A 129 6.72 0.70 3.73
C ARG A 129 5.40 0.08 4.14
N ARG A 130 5.44 -1.18 4.52
CA ARG A 130 4.28 -1.88 5.07
C ARG A 130 3.98 -1.50 6.53
N GLY A 131 4.98 -1.00 7.26
CA GLY A 131 4.85 -0.54 8.65
C GLY A 131 4.74 -1.68 9.67
N ASP A 132 5.51 -2.75 9.47
CA ASP A 132 5.52 -3.93 10.35
C ASP A 132 6.03 -3.65 11.77
N ASP A 133 6.81 -2.60 11.93
CA ASP A 133 7.33 -2.07 13.19
C ASP A 133 6.23 -1.53 14.11
N MET A 134 5.09 -1.14 13.52
CA MET A 134 3.91 -0.66 14.26
C MET A 134 2.86 -1.76 14.52
N ARG A 135 3.20 -3.04 14.37
CA ARG A 135 2.28 -4.13 14.73
C ARG A 135 1.86 -4.04 16.19
N ASN A 136 0.63 -4.42 16.48
CA ASN A 136 -0.01 -4.30 17.78
C ASN A 136 -0.25 -2.86 18.26
N TRP A 137 -0.15 -1.88 17.35
CA TRP A 137 -0.60 -0.52 17.60
C TRP A 137 -2.03 -0.34 17.10
N SER A 138 -2.73 0.67 17.61
CA SER A 138 -3.99 1.13 17.02
C SER A 138 -3.71 2.07 15.85
N PRO A 139 -4.65 2.22 14.91
CA PRO A 139 -4.55 3.24 13.85
C PRO A 139 -4.27 4.65 14.36
N ALA A 140 -4.84 5.04 15.50
CA ALA A 140 -4.61 6.34 16.09
C ALA A 140 -3.14 6.54 16.51
N GLU A 141 -2.56 5.56 17.21
CA GLU A 141 -1.15 5.59 17.63
C GLU A 141 -0.22 5.59 16.42
N ALA A 142 -0.53 4.77 15.41
CA ALA A 142 0.26 4.72 14.18
C ALA A 142 0.22 6.05 13.42
N GLN A 143 -0.92 6.72 13.36
CA GLN A 143 -1.03 8.03 12.71
C GLN A 143 -0.16 9.07 13.38
N ASP A 144 -0.15 9.12 14.72
CA ASP A 144 0.68 10.05 15.49
C ASP A 144 2.17 9.79 15.21
N GLU A 145 2.58 8.53 15.15
CA GLU A 145 3.97 8.17 14.89
C GLU A 145 4.41 8.48 13.46
N LEU A 146 3.57 8.16 12.47
CA LEU A 146 3.84 8.51 11.07
C LEU A 146 3.99 10.03 10.91
N SER A 147 3.14 10.82 11.55
CA SER A 147 3.22 12.29 11.52
C SER A 147 4.51 12.81 12.13
N LYS A 148 4.93 12.28 13.29
CA LYS A 148 6.22 12.62 13.93
C LYS A 148 7.40 12.25 13.05
N GLY A 149 7.33 11.10 12.38
CA GLY A 149 8.35 10.62 11.44
C GLY A 149 8.34 11.31 10.08
N GLY A 150 7.48 12.30 9.83
CA GLY A 150 7.35 12.99 8.54
C GLY A 150 6.90 12.06 7.41
N ARG A 151 6.18 10.98 7.73
CA ARG A 151 5.67 10.02 6.77
C ARG A 151 4.18 10.25 6.50
N THR A 152 3.77 9.96 5.28
CA THR A 152 2.36 10.04 4.87
C THR A 152 1.73 8.64 4.89
N PRO A 153 0.57 8.44 5.54
CA PRO A 153 -0.12 7.17 5.50
C PRO A 153 -0.67 6.86 4.11
N PHE A 154 -0.73 5.59 3.74
CA PHE A 154 -1.31 5.16 2.47
C PHE A 154 -2.81 5.40 2.42
N THR A 155 -3.27 5.83 1.24
CA THR A 155 -4.67 5.74 0.84
C THR A 155 -5.02 4.31 0.40
N VAL A 156 -6.32 4.02 0.24
CA VAL A 156 -6.77 2.68 -0.19
C VAL A 156 -6.18 2.32 -1.54
N VAL A 157 -6.22 3.23 -2.50
CA VAL A 157 -5.71 2.96 -3.86
C VAL A 157 -4.21 2.66 -3.84
N GLU A 158 -3.43 3.39 -3.05
CA GLU A 158 -1.98 3.15 -2.90
C GLU A 158 -1.70 1.76 -2.30
N GLY A 159 -2.47 1.37 -1.30
CA GLY A 159 -2.33 0.03 -0.73
C GLY A 159 -2.66 -1.07 -1.74
N VAL A 160 -3.67 -0.89 -2.58
CA VAL A 160 -4.01 -1.86 -3.63
C VAL A 160 -2.92 -1.90 -4.70
N HIS A 161 -2.35 -0.74 -5.11
CA HIS A 161 -1.20 -0.69 -6.02
C HIS A 161 0.01 -1.43 -5.44
N LEU A 162 0.30 -1.25 -4.14
CA LEU A 162 1.40 -1.98 -3.50
C LEU A 162 1.20 -3.50 -3.62
N ALA A 163 0.00 -3.99 -3.33
CA ALA A 163 -0.30 -5.42 -3.42
C ALA A 163 -0.26 -5.96 -4.86
N LEU A 164 -0.65 -5.15 -5.85
CA LEU A 164 -0.57 -5.48 -7.27
C LEU A 164 0.90 -5.61 -7.72
N GLN A 165 1.71 -4.61 -7.36
CA GLN A 165 3.11 -4.52 -7.77
C GLN A 165 4.02 -5.47 -6.99
N LEU A 166 3.67 -5.78 -5.76
CA LEU A 166 4.43 -6.63 -4.86
C LEU A 166 3.48 -7.61 -4.13
N PRO A 167 3.04 -8.70 -4.78
CA PRO A 167 2.13 -9.67 -4.13
C PRO A 167 2.67 -10.24 -2.82
N ALA A 168 4.00 -10.29 -2.65
CA ALA A 168 4.66 -10.69 -1.41
C ALA A 168 4.50 -9.68 -0.25
N ALA A 169 3.99 -8.46 -0.52
CA ALA A 169 3.59 -7.53 0.54
C ALA A 169 2.42 -8.09 1.38
N LEU A 170 1.67 -9.04 0.82
CA LEU A 170 0.61 -9.76 1.50
C LEU A 170 1.04 -11.19 1.78
N ASP A 171 1.24 -11.52 3.03
CA ASP A 171 1.45 -12.89 3.47
C ASP A 171 0.61 -13.17 4.72
N ARG A 172 0.55 -14.45 5.11
CA ARG A 172 -0.17 -14.84 6.33
C ARG A 172 0.47 -14.13 7.53
N ASN A 173 -0.34 -13.41 8.30
CA ASN A 173 0.10 -12.61 9.44
C ASN A 173 1.09 -11.47 9.10
N ALA A 174 1.08 -11.01 7.85
CA ALA A 174 1.91 -9.92 7.37
C ALA A 174 1.13 -9.08 6.34
N CYS A 175 0.21 -8.27 6.84
CA CYS A 175 -0.74 -7.47 6.09
C CYS A 175 -0.69 -6.02 6.59
N TYR A 176 -1.46 -5.12 6.01
CA TYR A 176 -1.38 -3.71 6.37
C TYR A 176 -2.71 -2.98 6.29
N MET A 177 -2.78 -1.89 7.05
CA MET A 177 -3.86 -0.92 7.03
C MET A 177 -3.48 0.32 6.22
N MET A 178 -4.48 0.93 5.59
CA MET A 178 -4.37 2.14 4.78
C MET A 178 -5.13 3.26 5.48
N ILE A 179 -4.52 3.81 6.53
CA ILE A 179 -5.14 4.78 7.43
C ILE A 179 -5.25 6.19 6.84
N GLY A 180 -4.62 6.42 5.68
CA GLY A 180 -4.73 7.66 4.92
C GLY A 180 -6.06 7.84 4.20
N SER A 181 -6.95 6.84 4.18
CA SER A 181 -8.31 6.96 3.67
C SER A 181 -9.34 6.73 4.76
N ARG A 182 -10.26 7.68 4.92
CA ARG A 182 -11.34 7.62 5.93
C ARG A 182 -12.67 8.07 5.35
N ARG A 183 -13.75 7.41 5.76
CA ARG A 183 -15.10 7.87 5.46
C ARG A 183 -15.52 8.97 6.43
N ARG A 184 -15.91 10.14 5.90
CA ARG A 184 -16.47 11.23 6.71
C ARG A 184 -17.91 10.88 7.14
N LYS A 185 -18.26 11.30 8.35
CA LYS A 185 -19.62 11.30 8.91
C LYS A 185 -20.03 12.72 9.27
N ALA A 186 -21.28 12.91 9.66
CA ALA A 186 -21.75 14.20 10.14
C ALA A 186 -20.92 14.75 11.31
N LYS A 187 -20.39 13.87 12.16
CA LYS A 187 -19.40 14.19 13.19
C LYS A 187 -18.22 13.24 13.08
N GLY A 188 -17.05 13.77 12.69
CA GLY A 188 -15.78 13.03 12.62
C GLY A 188 -15.73 12.02 11.47
N PHE A 189 -15.13 10.86 11.73
CA PHE A 189 -14.93 9.79 10.76
C PHE A 189 -15.63 8.49 11.20
N ASP A 190 -15.88 7.63 10.22
CA ASP A 190 -16.27 6.25 10.49
C ASP A 190 -15.15 5.55 11.28
N SER A 191 -15.52 4.68 12.20
CA SER A 191 -14.56 3.90 12.98
C SER A 191 -13.92 2.76 12.18
N ARG A 192 -14.48 2.40 11.02
CA ARG A 192 -13.86 1.46 10.09
C ARG A 192 -12.67 2.12 9.41
N THR A 193 -11.60 1.35 9.24
CA THR A 193 -10.34 1.78 8.60
C THR A 193 -9.95 0.72 7.59
N PRO A 194 -9.69 1.08 6.32
CA PRO A 194 -9.35 0.14 5.28
C PRO A 194 -8.11 -0.68 5.61
N ALA A 195 -8.15 -1.96 5.28
CA ALA A 195 -7.03 -2.89 5.45
C ALA A 195 -7.04 -3.95 4.36
N LEU A 196 -5.85 -4.45 4.03
CA LEU A 196 -5.65 -5.50 3.03
C LEU A 196 -4.93 -6.70 3.69
N TRP A 197 -5.54 -7.88 3.57
CA TRP A 197 -4.98 -9.13 4.11
C TRP A 197 -5.39 -10.35 3.29
N ILE A 198 -5.03 -11.54 3.75
CA ILE A 198 -5.38 -12.79 3.06
C ILE A 198 -6.59 -13.42 3.73
N SER A 199 -7.62 -13.71 2.96
CA SER A 199 -8.83 -14.36 3.44
C SER A 199 -8.54 -15.77 3.97
N ASN A 200 -9.11 -16.08 5.14
CA ASN A 200 -9.10 -17.43 5.69
C ASN A 200 -10.19 -18.34 5.07
N GLY A 201 -11.07 -17.78 4.23
CA GLY A 201 -12.19 -18.52 3.63
C GLY A 201 -13.27 -18.90 4.65
N THR A 202 -13.47 -18.06 5.67
CA THR A 202 -14.47 -18.27 6.73
C THR A 202 -15.54 -17.17 6.71
N GLY A 203 -16.65 -17.41 7.36
CA GLY A 203 -17.76 -16.43 7.45
C GLY A 203 -18.32 -16.10 6.07
N ARG A 204 -18.57 -14.82 5.82
CA ARG A 204 -19.17 -14.33 4.56
C ARG A 204 -18.22 -14.41 3.36
N ASP A 205 -16.93 -14.62 3.57
CA ASP A 205 -15.98 -14.79 2.47
C ASP A 205 -16.24 -16.08 1.68
N GLY A 206 -16.65 -17.14 2.37
CA GLY A 206 -16.80 -18.46 1.77
C GLY A 206 -15.45 -19.19 1.56
N ARG A 207 -15.52 -20.51 1.44
CA ARG A 207 -14.33 -21.36 1.25
C ARG A 207 -13.61 -21.09 -0.08
N GLU A 208 -14.34 -20.68 -1.09
CA GLU A 208 -13.85 -20.36 -2.44
C GLU A 208 -12.84 -19.20 -2.42
N ARG A 209 -12.98 -18.28 -1.45
CA ARG A 209 -12.07 -17.13 -1.28
C ARG A 209 -10.90 -17.37 -0.35
N LYS A 210 -10.71 -18.61 0.13
CA LYS A 210 -9.56 -18.94 0.98
C LYS A 210 -8.24 -18.70 0.23
N GLY A 211 -7.36 -17.90 0.82
CA GLY A 211 -6.08 -17.53 0.24
C GLY A 211 -6.12 -16.34 -0.73
N SER A 212 -7.29 -15.79 -1.02
CA SER A 212 -7.46 -14.57 -1.83
C SER A 212 -6.99 -13.32 -1.08
N PRO A 213 -6.39 -12.34 -1.77
CA PRO A 213 -6.26 -10.98 -1.24
C PRO A 213 -7.63 -10.40 -0.91
N LYS A 214 -7.78 -9.83 0.27
CA LYS A 214 -9.06 -9.37 0.81
C LYS A 214 -8.94 -7.91 1.23
N LEU A 215 -9.64 -7.02 0.53
CA LEU A 215 -9.80 -5.63 0.93
C LEU A 215 -11.05 -5.51 1.81
N GLY A 216 -10.84 -5.06 3.02
CA GLY A 216 -11.87 -4.87 4.02
C GLY A 216 -11.47 -3.80 5.02
N TRP A 217 -11.86 -3.95 6.27
CA TRP A 217 -11.62 -2.94 7.29
C TRP A 217 -11.35 -3.54 8.67
N CYS A 218 -10.66 -2.75 9.51
CA CYS A 218 -10.50 -2.96 10.94
C CYS A 218 -10.99 -1.71 11.69
N TRP A 219 -11.22 -1.83 12.99
CA TRP A 219 -11.65 -0.70 13.79
C TRP A 219 -10.47 0.26 14.09
N TRP A 220 -10.72 1.55 14.10
CA TRP A 220 -9.75 2.61 14.37
C TRP A 220 -8.99 2.45 15.70
N ASN A 221 -9.63 1.90 16.72
CA ASN A 221 -9.01 1.74 18.03
C ASN A 221 -8.54 0.31 18.33
N ASN A 222 -8.68 -0.62 17.39
CA ASN A 222 -8.25 -1.99 17.59
C ASN A 222 -6.75 -2.15 17.31
N ARG A 223 -6.16 -3.12 18.00
CA ARG A 223 -4.77 -3.53 17.85
C ARG A 223 -4.71 -4.92 17.24
N HIS A 224 -3.80 -5.12 16.28
CA HIS A 224 -3.59 -6.40 15.63
C HIS A 224 -2.10 -6.69 15.52
N THR A 225 -1.67 -7.87 15.96
CA THR A 225 -0.27 -8.32 15.92
C THR A 225 0.21 -8.68 14.51
N TRP A 226 -0.67 -8.67 13.52
CA TRP A 226 -0.43 -9.10 12.14
C TRP A 226 -0.69 -8.01 11.08
N LEU A 227 -1.16 -6.84 11.48
CA LEU A 227 -1.35 -5.68 10.61
C LEU A 227 -0.30 -4.62 10.90
N GLY A 228 0.44 -4.21 9.86
CA GLY A 228 1.23 -3.00 9.84
C GLY A 228 0.40 -1.80 9.38
N PHE A 229 1.05 -0.63 9.27
CA PHE A 229 0.43 0.60 8.79
C PHE A 229 1.22 1.13 7.60
N ALA A 230 0.66 0.94 6.40
CA ALA A 230 1.37 1.29 5.18
C ALA A 230 1.55 2.81 5.06
N SER A 231 2.76 3.22 4.67
CA SER A 231 3.15 4.63 4.59
C SER A 231 4.24 4.86 3.53
N GLY A 232 4.34 6.10 3.04
CA GLY A 232 5.42 6.55 2.17
C GLY A 232 6.11 7.80 2.72
N ALA A 233 7.22 8.20 2.10
CA ALA A 233 7.91 9.43 2.44
C ALA A 233 7.22 10.65 1.83
N ARG A 234 7.00 10.62 0.51
CA ARG A 234 6.32 11.72 -0.22
C ARG A 234 5.72 11.21 -1.51
N ARG A 235 4.75 11.98 -2.04
CA ARG A 235 4.16 11.79 -3.36
C ARG A 235 4.79 12.75 -4.35
N VAL A 236 5.19 12.24 -5.50
CA VAL A 236 5.79 13.02 -6.60
C VAL A 236 4.87 12.94 -7.80
N SER A 237 4.29 14.08 -8.20
CA SER A 237 3.42 14.17 -9.37
C SER A 237 4.22 14.01 -10.66
N ASP A 238 3.62 13.44 -11.69
CA ASP A 238 4.12 13.62 -13.05
C ASP A 238 3.93 15.08 -13.49
N MET A 239 4.75 15.54 -14.43
CA MET A 239 4.66 16.91 -14.99
C MET A 239 3.84 16.97 -16.27
N SER A 240 3.52 15.83 -16.87
CA SER A 240 2.86 15.74 -18.17
C SER A 240 1.35 15.94 -18.09
N SER A 241 0.74 15.63 -16.95
CA SER A 241 -0.69 15.89 -16.73
C SER A 241 -0.88 17.27 -16.11
N ALA A 242 -1.54 18.17 -16.84
CA ALA A 242 -1.94 19.48 -16.32
C ALA A 242 -2.74 19.29 -15.02
N PRO A 243 -2.59 20.17 -14.00
CA PRO A 243 -3.41 20.11 -12.81
C PRO A 243 -4.88 20.18 -13.23
N ILE A 244 -5.63 19.18 -12.81
CA ILE A 244 -7.06 19.09 -13.10
C ILE A 244 -7.71 20.28 -12.42
N GLY A 245 -8.22 21.21 -13.23
CA GLY A 245 -8.86 22.42 -12.76
C GLY A 245 -9.91 22.07 -11.70
N SER A 246 -9.78 22.67 -10.51
CA SER A 246 -10.82 22.72 -9.52
C SER A 246 -12.02 23.43 -10.13
N THR A 247 -12.97 22.67 -10.66
CA THR A 247 -14.29 23.24 -10.97
C THR A 247 -14.93 23.55 -9.62
N VAL A 248 -15.03 24.84 -9.31
CA VAL A 248 -15.68 25.45 -8.15
C VAL A 248 -17.18 25.16 -8.20
#